data_e5a6ee4961b076256d24d16a117d4a5c
#
_entry.id   e5a6ee4961b076256d24d16a117d4a5c
#
_cell.length_a   1.000
_cell.length_b   1.000
_cell.length_c   1.000
_cell.angle_alpha   90.00
_cell.angle_beta   90.00
_cell.angle_gamma   90.00
#
_symmetry.space_group_name_H-M   'P 1'
#
loop_
_entity.id
_entity.type
_entity.pdbx_description
1 polymer ?
#
loop_
_entity_poly.entity_id
_entity_poly.type
_entity_poly.pdbx_seq_one_letter_code
_entity_poly.pdbx_strand_id
1 'polypeptide(L)'
;MKKTISLLLLTVLAFLTACGETAAELPLPDGLFTQIQSAVPMENMVDVSEDFLESNLGITAEDHDGAVYYITAVGASCEEIIILRAKDEKGAAAFYEILETRLAYIEKSAQNYLTEYLPMIASAALRKDGLTVSLIVSPHVAEIEQVYDSFQ
;
A
#
# COMPACT_ATOMS: atom_id res chain seq x y z
N MET A 1 -35.28 65.79 -19.57
CA MET A 1 -33.89 65.40 -19.49
C MET A 1 -33.76 64.29 -18.42
N LYS A 2 -33.85 63.05 -18.84
CA LYS A 2 -33.75 61.86 -17.93
C LYS A 2 -32.47 61.15 -18.27
N LYS A 3 -31.52 61.17 -17.38
CA LYS A 3 -30.27 60.40 -17.51
C LYS A 3 -30.48 58.99 -17.03
N THR A 4 -30.49 58.05 -17.96
CA THR A 4 -30.47 56.61 -17.65
C THR A 4 -29.05 56.20 -17.32
N ILE A 5 -28.80 55.86 -16.06
CA ILE A 5 -27.54 55.28 -15.62
C ILE A 5 -27.67 53.77 -15.86
N SER A 6 -26.94 53.29 -16.87
CA SER A 6 -26.81 51.88 -17.17
C SER A 6 -25.82 51.28 -16.20
N LEU A 7 -26.29 50.53 -15.21
CA LEU A 7 -25.44 49.80 -14.27
C LEU A 7 -24.96 48.52 -14.94
N LEU A 8 -23.75 48.57 -15.44
CA LEU A 8 -23.07 47.40 -16.02
C LEU A 8 -22.66 46.47 -14.86
N LEU A 9 -23.45 45.47 -14.61
CA LEU A 9 -23.15 44.43 -13.59
C LEU A 9 -22.09 43.49 -14.17
N LEU A 10 -20.82 43.77 -13.87
CA LEU A 10 -19.69 42.91 -14.27
C LEU A 10 -19.68 41.68 -13.33
N THR A 11 -20.34 40.61 -13.76
CA THR A 11 -20.23 39.31 -13.12
C THR A 11 -18.85 38.73 -13.40
N VAL A 12 -17.95 38.92 -12.46
CA VAL A 12 -16.67 38.19 -12.41
C VAL A 12 -16.98 36.75 -12.04
N LEU A 13 -17.08 35.88 -13.05
CA LEU A 13 -17.11 34.44 -12.86
C LEU A 13 -15.72 34.03 -12.44
N ALA A 14 -15.48 33.96 -11.14
CA ALA A 14 -14.27 33.33 -10.59
C ALA A 14 -14.37 31.84 -10.89
N PHE A 15 -13.73 31.38 -11.96
CA PHE A 15 -13.40 29.98 -12.15
C PHE A 15 -12.43 29.60 -11.03
N LEU A 16 -12.97 29.05 -9.96
CA LEU A 16 -12.22 28.23 -9.03
C LEU A 16 -11.82 26.97 -9.81
N THR A 17 -10.71 27.01 -10.52
CA THR A 17 -9.98 25.83 -10.88
C THR A 17 -9.48 25.24 -9.55
N ALA A 18 -10.29 24.39 -8.93
CA ALA A 18 -9.79 23.43 -7.99
C ALA A 18 -8.84 22.52 -8.81
N CYS A 19 -7.55 22.87 -8.82
CA CYS A 19 -6.51 21.88 -9.02
C CYS A 19 -6.62 20.93 -7.83
N GLY A 20 -7.45 19.90 -7.96
CA GLY A 20 -7.27 18.69 -7.20
C GLY A 20 -5.92 18.16 -7.67
N GLU A 21 -4.89 18.28 -6.86
CA GLU A 21 -3.73 17.42 -6.98
C GLU A 21 -4.29 16.00 -6.92
N THR A 22 -4.42 15.37 -8.09
CA THR A 22 -4.58 13.93 -8.15
C THR A 22 -3.27 13.39 -7.62
N ALA A 23 -3.30 12.86 -6.40
CA ALA A 23 -2.18 12.11 -5.86
C ALA A 23 -1.70 11.16 -6.96
N ALA A 24 -0.40 11.16 -7.23
CA ALA A 24 0.14 10.32 -8.28
C ALA A 24 -0.20 8.86 -7.95
N GLU A 25 -0.74 8.14 -8.91
CA GLU A 25 -1.09 6.74 -8.71
C GLU A 25 0.19 5.94 -8.44
N LEU A 26 0.18 5.11 -7.39
CA LEU A 26 1.31 4.23 -7.09
C LEU A 26 1.63 3.33 -8.29
N PRO A 27 2.91 3.02 -8.54
CA PRO A 27 3.29 2.00 -9.52
C PRO A 27 2.59 0.66 -9.24
N LEU A 28 2.51 -0.20 -10.25
CA LEU A 28 2.11 -1.59 -10.04
C LEU A 28 3.05 -2.27 -9.03
N PRO A 29 2.59 -3.32 -8.32
CA PRO A 29 3.33 -3.96 -7.23
C PRO A 29 4.80 -4.26 -7.54
N ASP A 30 5.11 -4.81 -8.71
CA ASP A 30 6.50 -5.10 -9.12
C ASP A 30 7.36 -3.85 -9.23
N GLY A 31 6.81 -2.78 -9.82
CA GLY A 31 7.50 -1.49 -9.96
C GLY A 31 7.71 -0.80 -8.62
N LEU A 32 6.71 -0.85 -7.74
CA LEU A 32 6.79 -0.30 -6.39
C LEU A 32 7.82 -1.07 -5.56
N PHE A 33 7.77 -2.40 -5.60
CA PHE A 33 8.72 -3.26 -4.89
C PHE A 33 10.16 -3.05 -5.37
N THR A 34 10.38 -2.86 -6.68
CA THR A 34 11.69 -2.51 -7.23
C THR A 34 12.26 -1.21 -6.63
N GLN A 35 11.40 -0.21 -6.38
CA GLN A 35 11.82 1.03 -5.75
C GLN A 35 12.14 0.82 -4.26
N ILE A 36 11.34 0.01 -3.57
CA ILE A 36 11.61 -0.38 -2.18
C ILE A 36 12.96 -1.10 -2.09
N GLN A 37 13.24 -2.07 -2.96
CA GLN A 37 14.54 -2.77 -3.01
C GLN A 37 15.74 -1.84 -3.27
N SER A 38 15.50 -0.73 -3.97
CA SER A 38 16.55 0.26 -4.23
C SER A 38 16.82 1.16 -3.02
N ALA A 39 15.87 1.28 -2.12
CA ALA A 39 15.93 2.15 -0.94
C ALA A 39 16.42 1.43 0.32
N VAL A 40 16.11 0.13 0.46
CA VAL A 40 16.42 -0.64 1.66
C VAL A 40 17.06 -1.99 1.33
N PRO A 41 17.96 -2.50 2.21
CA PRO A 41 18.57 -3.83 2.03
C PRO A 41 17.48 -4.93 2.17
N MET A 42 17.44 -5.85 1.20
CA MET A 42 16.53 -6.99 1.18
C MET A 42 17.24 -8.30 0.81
N GLU A 43 18.47 -8.46 1.31
CA GLU A 43 19.40 -9.51 0.86
C GLU A 43 18.89 -10.94 1.08
N ASN A 44 17.98 -11.14 2.02
CA ASN A 44 17.49 -12.47 2.41
C ASN A 44 16.01 -12.69 2.09
N MET A 45 15.38 -11.80 1.34
CA MET A 45 13.97 -11.93 0.97
C MET A 45 13.83 -12.68 -0.36
N VAL A 46 12.88 -13.58 -0.41
CA VAL A 46 12.52 -14.36 -1.61
C VAL A 46 11.08 -14.10 -1.98
N ASP A 47 10.84 -14.08 -3.28
CA ASP A 47 9.49 -14.02 -3.85
C ASP A 47 8.78 -15.37 -3.66
N VAL A 48 7.62 -15.33 -3.05
CA VAL A 48 6.73 -16.47 -2.84
C VAL A 48 5.33 -16.20 -3.39
N SER A 49 5.18 -15.19 -4.23
CA SER A 49 3.88 -14.73 -4.75
C SER A 49 3.11 -15.87 -5.42
N GLU A 50 3.80 -16.65 -6.24
CA GLU A 50 3.19 -17.75 -7.03
C GLU A 50 2.62 -18.86 -6.15
N ASP A 51 3.30 -19.18 -5.04
CA ASP A 51 2.94 -20.30 -4.17
C ASP A 51 2.02 -19.89 -3.00
N PHE A 52 2.22 -18.68 -2.46
CA PHE A 52 1.66 -18.30 -1.15
C PHE A 52 0.44 -17.38 -1.24
N LEU A 53 0.23 -16.66 -2.34
CA LEU A 53 -0.96 -15.82 -2.48
C LEU A 53 -2.25 -16.63 -2.40
N GLU A 54 -2.35 -17.71 -3.17
CA GLU A 54 -3.52 -18.58 -3.15
C GLU A 54 -3.56 -19.43 -1.88
N SER A 55 -2.46 -20.11 -1.52
CA SER A 55 -2.44 -21.07 -0.43
C SER A 55 -2.60 -20.42 0.95
N ASN A 56 -2.02 -19.24 1.17
CA ASN A 56 -2.03 -18.57 2.47
C ASN A 56 -3.08 -17.48 2.62
N LEU A 57 -3.44 -16.82 1.51
CA LEU A 57 -4.33 -15.66 1.52
C LEU A 57 -5.64 -15.90 0.75
N GLY A 58 -5.73 -17.00 -0.02
CA GLY A 58 -6.89 -17.30 -0.87
C GLY A 58 -7.06 -16.32 -2.03
N ILE A 59 -5.98 -15.64 -2.45
CA ILE A 59 -5.97 -14.66 -3.54
C ILE A 59 -5.42 -15.33 -4.80
N THR A 60 -6.24 -15.41 -5.83
CA THR A 60 -5.86 -15.98 -7.13
C THR A 60 -5.44 -14.89 -8.12
N ALA A 61 -4.80 -15.28 -9.22
CA ALA A 61 -4.42 -14.37 -10.30
C ALA A 61 -5.63 -13.63 -10.93
N GLU A 62 -6.84 -14.17 -10.76
CA GLU A 62 -8.06 -13.52 -11.25
C GLU A 62 -8.55 -12.37 -10.37
N ASP A 63 -8.07 -12.29 -9.13
CA ASP A 63 -8.54 -11.31 -8.14
C ASP A 63 -7.82 -9.97 -8.19
N HIS A 64 -6.61 -9.91 -8.80
CA HIS A 64 -5.75 -8.73 -8.79
C HIS A 64 -5.22 -8.34 -10.18
N ASP A 65 -4.73 -7.09 -10.30
CA ASP A 65 -4.03 -6.57 -11.49
C ASP A 65 -2.50 -6.57 -11.31
N GLY A 66 -2.02 -7.08 -10.19
CA GLY A 66 -0.61 -7.25 -9.86
C GLY A 66 -0.47 -7.58 -8.38
N ALA A 67 0.53 -8.36 -8.04
CA ALA A 67 0.82 -8.77 -6.67
C ALA A 67 2.29 -9.12 -6.50
N VAL A 68 2.85 -8.82 -5.34
CA VAL A 68 4.12 -9.34 -4.86
C VAL A 68 3.98 -9.80 -3.42
N TYR A 69 4.62 -10.91 -3.09
CA TYR A 69 4.70 -11.45 -1.74
C TYR A 69 6.11 -11.95 -1.46
N TYR A 70 6.83 -11.22 -0.63
CA TYR A 70 8.19 -11.53 -0.24
C TYR A 70 8.28 -11.88 1.23
N ILE A 71 9.09 -12.90 1.55
CA ILE A 71 9.38 -13.33 2.92
C ILE A 71 10.88 -13.51 3.11
N THR A 72 11.35 -13.46 4.35
CA THR A 72 12.72 -13.85 4.67
C THR A 72 12.95 -15.35 4.45
N ALA A 73 13.93 -15.70 3.63
CA ALA A 73 14.26 -17.09 3.27
C ALA A 73 15.17 -17.80 4.29
N VAL A 74 15.86 -17.06 5.13
CA VAL A 74 16.91 -17.59 6.01
C VAL A 74 16.55 -17.40 7.47
N GLY A 75 16.56 -18.50 8.23
CA GLY A 75 16.24 -18.49 9.66
C GLY A 75 14.74 -18.37 9.93
N ALA A 76 14.41 -18.27 11.23
CA ALA A 76 13.06 -17.94 11.66
C ALA A 76 12.93 -16.42 11.70
N SER A 77 12.06 -15.85 10.89
CA SER A 77 11.76 -14.42 10.87
C SER A 77 10.27 -14.21 10.61
N CYS A 78 9.78 -13.05 11.05
CA CYS A 78 8.41 -12.61 10.74
C CYS A 78 8.41 -11.50 9.67
N GLU A 79 9.55 -11.23 9.03
CA GLU A 79 9.63 -10.20 8.01
C GLU A 79 8.94 -10.67 6.74
N GLU A 80 7.96 -9.89 6.30
CA GLU A 80 7.25 -10.10 5.03
C GLU A 80 6.75 -8.78 4.44
N ILE A 81 6.70 -8.72 3.12
CA ILE A 81 6.17 -7.61 2.34
C ILE A 81 5.17 -8.16 1.33
N ILE A 82 3.93 -7.71 1.44
CA ILE A 82 2.85 -8.04 0.52
C ILE A 82 2.35 -6.74 -0.09
N ILE A 83 2.30 -6.66 -1.42
CA ILE A 83 1.72 -5.52 -2.15
C ILE A 83 0.76 -6.08 -3.19
N LEU A 84 -0.48 -5.64 -3.15
CA LEU A 84 -1.57 -6.13 -4.00
C LEU A 84 -2.21 -4.95 -4.73
N ARG A 85 -2.46 -5.09 -6.03
CA ARG A 85 -3.26 -4.15 -6.82
C ARG A 85 -4.62 -4.76 -7.10
N ALA A 86 -5.65 -4.26 -6.47
CA ALA A 86 -7.03 -4.69 -6.70
C ALA A 86 -7.55 -4.15 -8.04
N LYS A 87 -8.54 -4.81 -8.61
CA LYS A 87 -9.24 -4.40 -9.84
C LYS A 87 -10.22 -3.26 -9.60
N ASP A 88 -10.74 -3.16 -8.38
CA ASP A 88 -11.71 -2.15 -7.97
C ASP A 88 -11.64 -1.88 -6.46
N GLU A 89 -12.38 -0.88 -6.00
CA GLU A 89 -12.45 -0.48 -4.58
C GLU A 89 -12.99 -1.59 -3.67
N LYS A 90 -13.89 -2.42 -4.17
CA LYS A 90 -14.42 -3.56 -3.40
C LYS A 90 -13.34 -4.61 -3.17
N GLY A 91 -12.56 -4.92 -4.22
CA GLY A 91 -11.40 -5.80 -4.13
C GLY A 91 -10.35 -5.24 -3.18
N ALA A 92 -10.07 -3.93 -3.24
CA ALA A 92 -9.12 -3.29 -2.34
C ALA A 92 -9.57 -3.37 -0.87
N ALA A 93 -10.86 -3.20 -0.60
CA ALA A 93 -11.40 -3.38 0.76
C ALA A 93 -11.25 -4.84 1.23
N ALA A 94 -11.55 -5.82 0.37
CA ALA A 94 -11.39 -7.23 0.70
C ALA A 94 -9.92 -7.59 0.96
N PHE A 95 -8.98 -7.09 0.16
CA PHE A 95 -7.56 -7.31 0.38
C PHE A 95 -7.09 -6.71 1.72
N TYR A 96 -7.59 -5.53 2.08
CA TYR A 96 -7.25 -4.93 3.37
C TYR A 96 -7.66 -5.84 4.55
N GLU A 97 -8.87 -6.38 4.54
CA GLU A 97 -9.35 -7.31 5.58
C GLU A 97 -8.53 -8.62 5.61
N ILE A 98 -8.12 -9.13 4.45
CA ILE A 98 -7.25 -10.31 4.35
C ILE A 98 -5.88 -10.03 4.97
N LEU A 99 -5.27 -8.89 4.63
CA LEU A 99 -3.95 -8.53 5.16
C LEU A 99 -3.99 -8.16 6.65
N GLU A 100 -5.07 -7.58 7.14
CA GLU A 100 -5.31 -7.38 8.57
C GLU A 100 -5.37 -8.73 9.33
N THR A 101 -6.07 -9.70 8.77
CA THR A 101 -6.13 -11.06 9.31
C THR A 101 -4.75 -11.72 9.28
N ARG A 102 -3.98 -11.52 8.21
CA ARG A 102 -2.61 -12.01 8.10
C ARG A 102 -1.71 -11.42 9.18
N LEU A 103 -1.75 -10.12 9.41
CA LEU A 103 -0.97 -9.45 10.46
C LEU A 103 -1.30 -10.01 11.84
N ALA A 104 -2.58 -10.18 12.16
CA ALA A 104 -3.01 -10.78 13.43
C ALA A 104 -2.51 -12.22 13.59
N TYR A 105 -2.47 -13.01 12.52
CA TYR A 105 -1.91 -14.36 12.52
C TYR A 105 -0.41 -14.36 12.81
N ILE A 106 0.36 -13.46 12.17
CA ILE A 106 1.80 -13.32 12.40
C ILE A 106 2.08 -12.95 13.85
N GLU A 107 1.36 -11.95 14.39
CA GLU A 107 1.50 -11.53 15.79
C GLU A 107 1.24 -12.69 16.75
N LYS A 108 0.13 -13.40 16.58
CA LYS A 108 -0.22 -14.55 17.42
C LYS A 108 0.83 -15.66 17.34
N SER A 109 1.38 -15.92 16.17
CA SER A 109 2.43 -16.92 15.97
C SER A 109 3.72 -16.49 16.66
N ALA A 110 4.10 -15.22 16.54
CA ALA A 110 5.28 -14.68 17.17
C ALA A 110 5.21 -14.71 18.71
N GLN A 111 4.06 -14.43 19.29
CA GLN A 111 3.84 -14.54 20.75
C GLN A 111 4.19 -15.91 21.30
N ASN A 112 4.09 -16.97 20.52
CA ASN A 112 4.35 -18.34 20.97
C ASN A 112 5.79 -18.82 20.70
N TYR A 113 6.43 -18.33 19.62
CA TYR A 113 7.67 -18.93 19.12
C TYR A 113 8.77 -17.93 18.74
N LEU A 114 8.44 -16.67 18.51
CA LEU A 114 9.33 -15.66 17.92
C LEU A 114 9.16 -14.30 18.60
N THR A 115 9.17 -14.29 19.93
CA THR A 115 8.86 -13.09 20.73
C THR A 115 9.81 -11.92 20.50
N GLU A 116 11.03 -12.17 20.03
CA GLU A 116 12.02 -11.17 19.65
C GLU A 116 11.56 -10.30 18.47
N TYR A 117 10.64 -10.78 17.63
CA TYR A 117 10.09 -10.03 16.49
C TYR A 117 8.84 -9.21 16.82
N LEU A 118 8.27 -9.34 18.02
CA LEU A 118 7.07 -8.57 18.42
C LEU A 118 7.23 -7.06 18.25
N PRO A 119 8.38 -6.42 18.56
CA PRO A 119 8.56 -4.99 18.31
C PRO A 119 8.48 -4.61 16.81
N MET A 120 9.04 -5.45 15.93
CA MET A 120 8.97 -5.26 14.48
C MET A 120 7.52 -5.40 13.99
N ILE A 121 6.80 -6.42 14.44
CA ILE A 121 5.40 -6.65 14.08
C ILE A 121 4.51 -5.51 14.57
N ALA A 122 4.78 -4.98 15.78
CA ALA A 122 4.05 -3.84 16.32
C ALA A 122 4.26 -2.53 15.52
N SER A 123 5.37 -2.44 14.77
CA SER A 123 5.65 -1.30 13.87
C SER A 123 5.19 -1.55 12.43
N ALA A 124 4.58 -2.70 12.14
CA ALA A 124 4.15 -3.06 10.80
C ALA A 124 3.20 -2.00 10.20
N ALA A 125 3.34 -1.74 8.91
CA ALA A 125 2.44 -0.87 8.17
C ALA A 125 1.43 -1.70 7.37
N LEU A 126 0.14 -1.49 7.63
CA LEU A 126 -0.97 -1.96 6.81
C LEU A 126 -1.59 -0.73 6.13
N ARG A 127 -1.48 -0.66 4.80
CA ARG A 127 -1.85 0.52 4.00
C ARG A 127 -2.88 0.18 2.94
N LYS A 128 -3.72 1.18 2.64
CA LYS A 128 -4.58 1.19 1.45
C LYS A 128 -4.44 2.54 0.77
N ASP A 129 -3.77 2.56 -0.37
CA ASP A 129 -3.54 3.74 -1.20
C ASP A 129 -4.27 3.55 -2.54
N GLY A 130 -5.50 4.04 -2.62
CA GLY A 130 -6.42 3.78 -3.74
C GLY A 130 -6.68 2.27 -3.90
N LEU A 131 -6.33 1.70 -5.05
CA LEU A 131 -6.49 0.27 -5.33
C LEU A 131 -5.29 -0.58 -4.86
N THR A 132 -4.21 0.04 -4.40
CA THR A 132 -3.04 -0.69 -3.86
C THR A 132 -3.21 -0.90 -2.37
N VAL A 133 -3.06 -2.15 -1.94
CA VAL A 133 -3.11 -2.55 -0.52
C VAL A 133 -1.82 -3.27 -0.17
N SER A 134 -1.20 -2.91 0.96
CA SER A 134 0.09 -3.46 1.34
C SER A 134 0.14 -3.81 2.83
N LEU A 135 0.82 -4.90 3.14
CA LEU A 135 1.28 -5.24 4.47
C LEU A 135 2.81 -5.28 4.46
N ILE A 136 3.41 -4.50 5.34
CA ILE A 136 4.86 -4.39 5.48
C ILE A 136 5.23 -4.72 6.91
N VAL A 137 5.84 -5.88 7.12
CA VAL A 137 6.44 -6.30 8.38
C VAL A 137 7.93 -6.36 8.16
N SER A 138 8.66 -5.31 8.53
CA SER A 138 10.09 -5.17 8.25
C SER A 138 10.77 -4.28 9.30
N PRO A 139 12.05 -4.51 9.61
CA PRO A 139 12.83 -3.57 10.41
C PRO A 139 13.04 -2.21 9.69
N HIS A 140 12.78 -2.15 8.38
CA HIS A 140 12.91 -0.97 7.52
C HIS A 140 11.57 -0.33 7.17
N VAL A 141 10.51 -0.55 7.97
CA VAL A 141 9.16 -0.04 7.66
C VAL A 141 9.15 1.47 7.42
N ALA A 142 9.89 2.25 8.21
CA ALA A 142 9.89 3.70 8.08
C ALA A 142 10.52 4.19 6.76
N GLU A 143 11.59 3.54 6.30
CA GLU A 143 12.22 3.83 5.02
C GLU A 143 11.35 3.40 3.86
N ILE A 144 10.64 2.27 4.00
CA ILE A 144 9.69 1.80 2.99
C ILE A 144 8.51 2.76 2.87
N GLU A 145 7.96 3.26 3.99
CA GLU A 145 6.90 4.27 3.97
C GLU A 145 7.34 5.55 3.25
N GLN A 146 8.60 5.98 3.37
CA GLN A 146 9.12 7.12 2.61
C GLN A 146 9.09 6.89 1.10
N VAL A 147 9.27 5.65 0.64
CA VAL A 147 9.10 5.31 -0.79
C VAL A 147 7.66 5.55 -1.22
N TYR A 148 6.67 5.10 -0.44
CA TYR A 148 5.25 5.37 -0.73
C TYR A 148 4.93 6.86 -0.74
N ASP A 149 5.45 7.60 0.24
CA ASP A 149 5.19 9.04 0.38
C ASP A 149 5.81 9.86 -0.76
N SER A 150 6.84 9.32 -1.44
CA SER A 150 7.44 9.96 -2.62
C SER A 150 6.51 10.02 -3.84
N PHE A 151 5.39 9.30 -3.84
CA PHE A 151 4.37 9.30 -4.89
C PHE A 151 3.13 10.14 -4.53
N GLN A 152 3.07 10.74 -3.35
CA GLN A 152 1.96 11.57 -2.88
C GLN A 152 2.29 13.05 -2.99
#